data_ccb14a08c425020741a7fb4a6e6899db
#
_entry.id   ccb14a08c425020741a7fb4a6e6899db
#
_cell.length_a   1.000
_cell.length_b   1.000
_cell.length_c   1.000
_cell.angle_alpha   90.00
_cell.angle_beta   90.00
_cell.angle_gamma   90.00
#
_symmetry.space_group_name_H-M   'P 1'
#
loop_
_entity.id
_entity.type
_entity.pdbx_description
1 polymer ?
#
loop_
_entity_poly.entity_id
_entity_poly.type
_entity_poly.pdbx_seq_one_letter_code
_entity_poly.pdbx_strand_id
1 'polypeptide(L)'
;MSLPDFLGIGAPKAGTTALHAVLARHPGLYMSAVKEPKFFLSDGPPPTKGGPGDALTYREHIWRRPEYEALFDAAPPGTLRGESTPLYLYDRAAMRRIRETLPGARLIVVVRDPVERAHSNWTHLWSAGLEPVGDFVRACAEEERRIAAGWASFWHYIGLGQYGEQLECLFTLFPPEQVLVLRYRLMVDEPAQTLDQICAFLGVQTGVLTGMPRYNVTSHPESTLAHRVVSLAQRAGSAVGSRVPGLTAATLTGPLERFLQRHSRERQPLSWEQRQELLPRFESDIELLERVLGEDFRDWVQPRERSGGMVGARPAGQGQARNGRRARGRGPGARDPQAKDLSEAR
;
A
#
# COMPACT_ATOMS: atom_id res chain seq x y z
N MET A 1 -30.42 -5.11 -5.73
CA MET A 1 -29.51 -4.53 -4.72
C MET A 1 -28.09 -4.93 -5.10
N SER A 2 -27.24 -3.95 -5.38
CA SER A 2 -25.88 -4.20 -5.85
C SER A 2 -24.91 -4.10 -4.67
N LEU A 3 -24.64 -5.24 -4.01
CA LEU A 3 -23.69 -5.33 -2.90
C LEU A 3 -22.42 -6.07 -3.36
N PRO A 4 -21.27 -5.86 -2.71
CA PRO A 4 -20.05 -6.57 -3.06
C PRO A 4 -20.10 -8.06 -2.68
N ASP A 5 -19.46 -8.86 -3.51
CA ASP A 5 -19.31 -10.31 -3.32
C ASP A 5 -18.02 -10.64 -2.54
N PHE A 6 -17.05 -9.72 -2.55
CA PHE A 6 -15.81 -9.84 -1.77
C PHE A 6 -15.27 -8.49 -1.30
N LEU A 7 -14.49 -8.50 -0.22
CA LEU A 7 -13.90 -7.31 0.39
C LEU A 7 -12.40 -7.51 0.68
N GLY A 8 -11.59 -6.52 0.35
CA GLY A 8 -10.22 -6.38 0.86
C GLY A 8 -10.24 -5.61 2.18
N ILE A 9 -10.23 -6.31 3.32
CA ILE A 9 -10.52 -5.72 4.63
C ILE A 9 -9.30 -5.29 5.44
N GLY A 10 -8.08 -5.65 5.02
CA GLY A 10 -6.86 -5.36 5.80
C GLY A 10 -5.57 -5.76 5.09
N ALA A 11 -4.43 -5.37 5.66
CA ALA A 11 -4.26 -4.34 6.68
C ALA A 11 -3.82 -3.03 6.03
N PRO A 12 -4.05 -1.89 6.70
CA PRO A 12 -3.54 -0.62 6.19
C PRO A 12 -2.01 -0.66 6.04
N LYS A 13 -1.49 -0.10 4.94
CA LYS A 13 -0.04 -0.06 4.61
C LYS A 13 0.59 -1.43 4.27
N ALA A 14 -0.23 -2.42 3.94
CA ALA A 14 0.19 -3.74 3.46
C ALA A 14 -0.01 -3.95 1.93
N GLY A 15 0.01 -2.89 1.12
CA GLY A 15 -0.06 -3.00 -0.34
C GLY A 15 -1.47 -3.09 -0.94
N THR A 16 -2.51 -2.84 -0.15
CA THR A 16 -3.92 -2.95 -0.57
C THR A 16 -4.30 -2.04 -1.73
N THR A 17 -3.62 -0.91 -1.95
CA THR A 17 -3.85 -0.03 -3.11
C THR A 17 -3.40 -0.69 -4.41
N ALA A 18 -2.23 -1.32 -4.41
CA ALA A 18 -1.73 -2.05 -5.56
C ALA A 18 -2.60 -3.28 -5.86
N LEU A 19 -3.02 -3.99 -4.80
CA LEU A 19 -3.92 -5.13 -4.92
C LEU A 19 -5.28 -4.73 -5.53
N HIS A 20 -5.92 -3.68 -5.02
CA HIS A 20 -7.17 -3.16 -5.57
C HIS A 20 -7.05 -2.84 -7.07
N ALA A 21 -5.99 -2.14 -7.45
CA ALA A 21 -5.77 -1.73 -8.84
C ALA A 21 -5.43 -2.90 -9.78
N VAL A 22 -4.77 -3.95 -9.30
CA VAL A 22 -4.51 -5.13 -10.14
C VAL A 22 -5.76 -5.99 -10.28
N LEU A 23 -6.56 -6.18 -9.23
CA LEU A 23 -7.81 -6.92 -9.29
C LEU A 23 -8.81 -6.25 -10.25
N ALA A 24 -8.83 -4.92 -10.34
CA ALA A 24 -9.65 -4.18 -11.29
C ALA A 24 -9.32 -4.46 -12.78
N ARG A 25 -8.20 -5.13 -13.07
CA ARG A 25 -7.83 -5.52 -14.44
C ARG A 25 -8.35 -6.91 -14.84
N HIS A 26 -8.87 -7.66 -13.87
CA HIS A 26 -9.36 -9.01 -14.14
C HIS A 26 -10.75 -8.95 -14.77
N PRO A 27 -11.00 -9.60 -15.93
CA PRO A 27 -12.27 -9.49 -16.65
C PRO A 27 -13.48 -10.06 -15.89
N GLY A 28 -13.26 -10.97 -14.95
CA GLY A 28 -14.29 -11.56 -14.09
C GLY A 28 -14.53 -10.78 -12.78
N LEU A 29 -13.83 -9.67 -12.54
CA LEU A 29 -13.95 -8.87 -11.33
C LEU A 29 -14.33 -7.42 -11.66
N TYR A 30 -15.16 -6.85 -10.83
CA TYR A 30 -15.48 -5.42 -10.84
C TYR A 30 -15.09 -4.82 -9.50
N MET A 31 -14.11 -3.94 -9.49
CA MET A 31 -13.73 -3.20 -8.29
C MET A 31 -14.42 -1.85 -8.25
N SER A 32 -14.94 -1.49 -7.08
CA SER A 32 -15.50 -0.15 -6.83
C SER A 32 -14.55 0.95 -7.31
N ALA A 33 -15.06 1.91 -8.07
CA ALA A 33 -14.27 3.07 -8.52
C ALA A 33 -13.80 3.96 -7.34
N VAL A 34 -14.51 3.92 -6.22
CA VAL A 34 -14.11 4.56 -4.96
C VAL A 34 -13.37 3.53 -4.13
N LYS A 35 -12.04 3.68 -4.06
CA LYS A 35 -11.24 2.90 -3.12
C LYS A 35 -11.46 3.45 -1.70
N GLU A 36 -11.64 2.54 -0.76
CA GLU A 36 -11.94 2.86 0.65
C GLU A 36 -13.22 3.67 0.84
N PRO A 37 -14.38 3.14 0.41
CA PRO A 37 -15.66 3.79 0.67
C PRO A 37 -15.96 3.90 2.16
N LYS A 38 -15.37 3.04 3.01
CA LYS A 38 -15.43 3.09 4.48
C LYS A 38 -16.84 2.93 5.04
N PHE A 39 -17.75 2.35 4.26
CA PHE A 39 -19.17 2.21 4.60
C PHE A 39 -19.40 1.52 5.95
N PHE A 40 -18.71 0.41 6.19
CA PHE A 40 -18.90 -0.37 7.41
C PHE A 40 -18.19 0.22 8.64
N LEU A 41 -17.37 1.28 8.52
CA LEU A 41 -16.75 1.94 9.68
C LEU A 41 -17.73 2.80 10.47
N SER A 42 -18.85 3.18 9.90
CA SER A 42 -19.84 4.04 10.53
C SER A 42 -21.21 3.38 10.54
N ASP A 43 -21.95 3.58 11.64
CA ASP A 43 -23.36 3.27 11.75
C ASP A 43 -24.11 4.61 11.78
N GLY A 44 -24.20 5.26 10.60
CA GLY A 44 -24.70 6.63 10.47
C GLY A 44 -23.60 7.63 10.08
N PRO A 45 -23.85 8.95 10.28
CA PRO A 45 -22.88 9.99 9.91
C PRO A 45 -21.53 9.80 10.61
N PRO A 46 -20.42 9.90 9.88
CA PRO A 46 -19.09 9.76 10.48
C PRO A 46 -18.76 10.89 11.44
N PRO A 47 -17.77 10.69 12.34
CA PRO A 47 -17.33 11.74 13.26
C PRO A 47 -16.90 13.01 12.53
N THR A 48 -17.01 14.16 13.20
CA THR A 48 -16.59 15.46 12.66
C THR A 48 -15.28 15.99 13.25
N LYS A 49 -14.78 15.33 14.31
CA LYS A 49 -13.58 15.70 15.05
C LYS A 49 -12.64 14.51 15.16
N GLY A 50 -11.35 14.77 15.38
CA GLY A 50 -10.30 13.77 15.51
C GLY A 50 -8.93 14.43 15.53
N GLY A 51 -7.91 13.68 15.15
CA GLY A 51 -6.57 14.17 14.95
C GLY A 51 -6.41 15.05 13.72
N PRO A 52 -5.17 15.50 13.42
CA PRO A 52 -4.88 16.30 12.24
C PRO A 52 -5.33 15.63 10.94
N GLY A 53 -6.21 16.28 10.18
CA GLY A 53 -6.73 15.77 8.92
C GLY A 53 -7.93 14.81 9.02
N ASP A 54 -8.25 14.26 10.20
CA ASP A 54 -9.33 13.27 10.36
C ASP A 54 -10.70 13.78 9.90
N ALA A 55 -11.04 15.03 10.24
CA ALA A 55 -12.30 15.62 9.82
C ALA A 55 -12.46 15.67 8.29
N LEU A 56 -11.37 15.77 7.54
CA LEU A 56 -11.39 15.73 6.07
C LEU A 56 -11.57 14.29 5.58
N THR A 57 -10.85 13.35 6.19
CA THR A 57 -10.97 11.92 5.87
C THR A 57 -12.39 11.41 6.14
N TYR A 58 -13.01 11.83 7.22
CA TYR A 58 -14.39 11.45 7.56
C TYR A 58 -15.43 11.93 6.53
N ARG A 59 -15.20 13.07 5.86
CA ARG A 59 -16.08 13.55 4.77
C ARG A 59 -16.07 12.64 3.55
N GLU A 60 -15.08 11.74 3.43
CA GLU A 60 -14.98 10.78 2.33
C GLU A 60 -15.75 9.49 2.59
N HIS A 61 -16.20 9.26 3.83
CA HIS A 61 -16.96 8.07 4.15
C HIS A 61 -18.31 8.09 3.42
N ILE A 62 -18.57 7.05 2.66
CA ILE A 62 -19.89 6.73 2.13
C ILE A 62 -20.62 5.99 3.24
N TRP A 63 -21.51 6.66 3.93
CA TRP A 63 -22.23 6.09 5.08
C TRP A 63 -23.70 5.79 4.80
N ARG A 64 -24.23 6.27 3.66
CA ARG A 64 -25.59 5.97 3.23
C ARG A 64 -25.62 4.75 2.34
N ARG A 65 -26.50 3.81 2.66
CA ARG A 65 -26.62 2.54 1.94
C ARG A 65 -26.89 2.70 0.44
N PRO A 66 -27.80 3.56 -0.04
CA PRO A 66 -28.01 3.73 -1.47
C PRO A 66 -26.76 4.24 -2.22
N GLU A 67 -25.98 5.12 -1.58
CA GLU A 67 -24.73 5.63 -2.15
C GLU A 67 -23.66 4.52 -2.23
N TYR A 68 -23.62 3.62 -1.24
CA TYR A 68 -22.74 2.46 -1.24
C TYR A 68 -23.12 1.44 -2.31
N GLU A 69 -24.41 1.09 -2.41
CA GLU A 69 -24.92 0.17 -3.43
C GLU A 69 -24.66 0.71 -4.85
N ALA A 70 -24.83 2.01 -5.07
CA ALA A 70 -24.57 2.66 -6.36
C ALA A 70 -23.13 2.51 -6.88
N LEU A 71 -22.15 2.22 -5.99
CA LEU A 71 -20.77 1.93 -6.41
C LEU A 71 -20.64 0.70 -7.31
N PHE A 72 -21.63 -0.19 -7.25
CA PHE A 72 -21.61 -1.48 -7.94
C PHE A 72 -22.61 -1.56 -9.09
N ASP A 73 -23.39 -0.52 -9.37
CA ASP A 73 -24.41 -0.52 -10.43
C ASP A 73 -23.83 -0.64 -11.84
N ALA A 74 -22.58 -0.18 -12.02
CA ALA A 74 -21.86 -0.28 -13.30
C ALA A 74 -21.17 -1.64 -13.52
N ALA A 75 -21.30 -2.60 -12.57
CA ALA A 75 -20.68 -3.91 -12.69
C ALA A 75 -21.25 -4.69 -13.88
N PRO A 76 -20.41 -5.17 -14.82
CA PRO A 76 -20.87 -6.00 -15.92
C PRO A 76 -21.57 -7.28 -15.40
N PRO A 77 -22.61 -7.77 -16.08
CA PRO A 77 -23.25 -9.03 -15.72
C PRO A 77 -22.23 -10.18 -15.64
N GLY A 78 -22.34 -10.98 -14.59
CA GLY A 78 -21.46 -12.14 -14.37
C GLY A 78 -20.10 -11.83 -13.75
N THR A 79 -19.79 -10.56 -13.44
CA THR A 79 -18.58 -10.21 -12.69
C THR A 79 -18.84 -10.23 -11.18
N LEU A 80 -17.84 -10.64 -10.39
CA LEU A 80 -17.84 -10.49 -8.95
C LEU A 80 -17.48 -9.04 -8.57
N ARG A 81 -18.27 -8.47 -7.69
CA ARG A 81 -18.11 -7.07 -7.21
C ARG A 81 -17.26 -7.03 -5.96
N GLY A 82 -16.30 -6.12 -5.93
CA GLY A 82 -15.40 -5.97 -4.81
C GLY A 82 -15.10 -4.53 -4.43
N GLU A 83 -14.73 -4.32 -3.17
CA GLU A 83 -14.14 -3.08 -2.68
C GLU A 83 -12.99 -3.36 -1.74
N SER A 84 -12.19 -2.35 -1.39
CA SER A 84 -11.08 -2.48 -0.46
C SER A 84 -11.06 -1.33 0.53
N THR A 85 -11.37 -1.63 1.79
CA THR A 85 -11.24 -0.72 2.94
C THR A 85 -10.43 -1.40 4.03
N PRO A 86 -9.11 -1.18 4.08
CA PRO A 86 -8.21 -1.93 4.96
C PRO A 86 -8.43 -1.74 6.47
N LEU A 87 -9.15 -0.71 6.86
CA LEU A 87 -9.48 -0.43 8.27
C LEU A 87 -10.58 -1.35 8.83
N TYR A 88 -11.30 -2.10 7.99
CA TYR A 88 -12.35 -3.00 8.48
C TYR A 88 -11.79 -4.11 9.37
N LEU A 89 -10.59 -4.60 9.09
CA LEU A 89 -9.94 -5.64 9.89
C LEU A 89 -9.69 -5.20 11.34
N TYR A 90 -9.38 -3.94 11.55
CA TYR A 90 -9.11 -3.38 12.88
C TYR A 90 -10.39 -3.05 13.65
N ASP A 91 -11.48 -2.73 12.97
CA ASP A 91 -12.75 -2.30 13.59
C ASP A 91 -13.68 -3.49 13.80
N ARG A 92 -13.75 -3.98 15.04
CA ARG A 92 -14.63 -5.11 15.42
C ARG A 92 -16.11 -4.85 15.12
N ALA A 93 -16.56 -3.59 15.19
CA ALA A 93 -17.93 -3.23 14.86
C ALA A 93 -18.16 -3.28 13.34
N ALA A 94 -17.18 -2.85 12.54
CA ALA A 94 -17.23 -3.02 11.09
C ALA A 94 -17.30 -4.49 10.68
N MET A 95 -16.49 -5.37 11.28
CA MET A 95 -16.55 -6.81 11.00
C MET A 95 -17.96 -7.39 11.26
N ARG A 96 -18.60 -7.02 12.38
CA ARG A 96 -19.99 -7.44 12.67
C ARG A 96 -20.98 -6.92 11.64
N ARG A 97 -20.92 -5.63 11.27
CA ARG A 97 -21.79 -5.05 10.22
C ARG A 97 -21.59 -5.71 8.87
N ILE A 98 -20.34 -6.09 8.52
CA ILE A 98 -20.05 -6.86 7.32
C ILE A 98 -20.73 -8.23 7.41
N ARG A 99 -20.58 -8.96 8.53
CA ARG A 99 -21.22 -10.28 8.72
C ARG A 99 -22.74 -10.22 8.59
N GLU A 100 -23.37 -9.21 9.17
CA GLU A 100 -24.81 -9.00 9.12
C GLU A 100 -25.30 -8.63 7.71
N THR A 101 -24.57 -7.80 6.99
CA THR A 101 -24.98 -7.28 5.68
C THR A 101 -24.58 -8.21 4.53
N LEU A 102 -23.43 -8.87 4.65
CA LEU A 102 -22.78 -9.65 3.61
C LEU A 102 -22.34 -11.04 4.14
N PRO A 103 -23.26 -11.86 4.63
CA PRO A 103 -22.92 -13.15 5.28
C PRO A 103 -22.17 -14.12 4.36
N GLY A 104 -22.30 -13.98 3.06
CA GLY A 104 -21.65 -14.82 2.03
C GLY A 104 -20.39 -14.20 1.41
N ALA A 105 -19.99 -12.99 1.83
CA ALA A 105 -18.85 -12.33 1.21
C ALA A 105 -17.53 -13.07 1.50
N ARG A 106 -16.61 -13.06 0.52
CA ARG A 106 -15.24 -13.49 0.68
C ARG A 106 -14.36 -12.33 1.13
N LEU A 107 -13.49 -12.58 2.10
CA LEU A 107 -12.66 -11.56 2.73
C LEU A 107 -11.19 -11.81 2.42
N ILE A 108 -10.49 -10.77 1.97
CA ILE A 108 -9.06 -10.82 1.67
C ILE A 108 -8.34 -9.93 2.68
N VAL A 109 -7.36 -10.50 3.36
CA VAL A 109 -6.48 -9.85 4.31
C VAL A 109 -5.04 -9.96 3.82
N VAL A 110 -4.30 -8.88 3.83
CA VAL A 110 -2.86 -8.87 3.59
C VAL A 110 -2.17 -8.41 4.86
N VAL A 111 -1.33 -9.25 5.45
CA VAL A 111 -0.52 -8.92 6.61
C VAL A 111 0.92 -8.59 6.20
N ARG A 112 1.52 -7.66 6.89
CA ARG A 112 2.91 -7.21 6.68
C ARG A 112 3.63 -7.20 8.02
N ASP A 113 4.97 -7.37 8.01
CA ASP A 113 5.77 -7.12 9.20
C ASP A 113 5.23 -5.91 9.98
N PRO A 114 4.80 -6.08 11.24
CA PRO A 114 4.01 -5.05 11.94
C PRO A 114 4.82 -3.78 12.22
N VAL A 115 6.15 -3.89 12.44
CA VAL A 115 7.02 -2.74 12.63
C VAL A 115 7.19 -1.96 11.32
N GLU A 116 7.43 -2.68 10.20
CA GLU A 116 7.50 -2.05 8.87
C GLU A 116 6.18 -1.40 8.47
N ARG A 117 5.04 -2.04 8.80
CA ARG A 117 3.71 -1.48 8.57
C ARG A 117 3.50 -0.19 9.36
N ALA A 118 3.81 -0.22 10.67
CA ALA A 118 3.70 0.94 11.55
C ALA A 118 4.58 2.10 11.06
N HIS A 119 5.83 1.80 10.69
CA HIS A 119 6.75 2.78 10.10
C HIS A 119 6.24 3.36 8.77
N SER A 120 5.68 2.50 7.89
CA SER A 120 5.06 2.97 6.64
C SER A 120 3.84 3.87 6.88
N ASN A 121 3.09 3.64 7.97
CA ASN A 121 1.94 4.45 8.37
C ASN A 121 2.40 5.82 8.90
N TRP A 122 3.35 5.82 9.82
CA TRP A 122 3.95 7.04 10.35
C TRP A 122 4.58 7.87 9.24
N THR A 123 5.40 7.25 8.37
CA THR A 123 6.03 7.92 7.22
C THR A 123 4.99 8.58 6.30
N HIS A 124 3.85 7.91 6.08
CA HIS A 124 2.77 8.46 5.27
C HIS A 124 2.20 9.75 5.86
N LEU A 125 1.86 9.75 7.15
CA LEU A 125 1.34 10.92 7.85
C LEU A 125 2.41 12.02 8.04
N TRP A 126 3.67 11.61 8.31
CA TRP A 126 4.80 12.52 8.42
C TRP A 126 5.08 13.24 7.11
N SER A 127 5.16 12.51 5.99
CA SER A 127 5.38 13.10 4.67
C SER A 127 4.25 14.02 4.23
N ALA A 128 3.01 13.74 4.67
CA ALA A 128 1.85 14.60 4.44
C ALA A 128 1.80 15.84 5.36
N GLY A 129 2.75 15.97 6.30
CA GLY A 129 2.76 17.07 7.28
C GLY A 129 1.67 17.00 8.34
N LEU A 130 0.99 15.84 8.46
CA LEU A 130 -0.09 15.62 9.43
C LEU A 130 0.47 15.15 10.78
N GLU A 131 1.49 14.28 10.78
CA GLU A 131 2.11 13.77 11.99
C GLU A 131 2.97 14.86 12.68
N PRO A 132 2.62 15.29 13.90
CA PRO A 132 3.37 16.33 14.62
C PRO A 132 4.66 15.81 15.25
N VAL A 133 4.76 14.47 15.49
CA VAL A 133 5.91 13.86 16.18
C VAL A 133 6.89 13.30 15.15
N GLY A 134 8.06 13.94 15.04
CA GLY A 134 9.08 13.62 14.04
C GLY A 134 9.93 12.38 14.35
N ASP A 135 9.81 11.83 15.53
CA ASP A 135 10.44 10.57 15.92
C ASP A 135 9.38 9.44 15.88
N PHE A 136 9.70 8.37 15.17
CA PHE A 136 8.75 7.26 14.94
C PHE A 136 8.39 6.52 16.24
N VAL A 137 9.38 6.23 17.09
CA VAL A 137 9.16 5.48 18.33
C VAL A 137 8.31 6.30 19.30
N ARG A 138 8.63 7.59 19.43
CA ARG A 138 7.83 8.52 20.23
C ARG A 138 6.40 8.67 19.67
N ALA A 139 6.24 8.71 18.34
CA ALA A 139 4.92 8.76 17.72
C ALA A 139 4.08 7.51 18.05
N CYS A 140 4.71 6.33 18.11
CA CYS A 140 4.06 5.09 18.56
C CYS A 140 3.68 5.14 20.06
N ALA A 141 4.49 5.77 20.90
CA ALA A 141 4.20 5.92 22.32
C ALA A 141 3.00 6.86 22.59
N GLU A 142 2.65 7.75 21.66
CA GLU A 142 1.50 8.64 21.76
C GLU A 142 0.14 7.97 21.48
N GLU A 143 0.12 6.70 21.06
CA GLU A 143 -1.08 6.02 20.56
C GLU A 143 -2.22 6.01 21.58
N GLU A 144 -1.96 5.62 22.84
CA GLU A 144 -2.99 5.56 23.88
C GLU A 144 -3.62 6.94 24.14
N ARG A 145 -2.78 7.98 24.16
CA ARG A 145 -3.25 9.36 24.31
C ARG A 145 -4.13 9.80 23.14
N ARG A 146 -3.76 9.39 21.93
CA ARG A 146 -4.53 9.68 20.70
C ARG A 146 -5.86 8.95 20.69
N ILE A 147 -5.90 7.70 21.12
CA ILE A 147 -7.12 6.91 21.28
C ILE A 147 -8.04 7.62 22.28
N ALA A 148 -7.54 7.98 23.46
CA ALA A 148 -8.30 8.68 24.48
C ALA A 148 -8.82 10.05 24.02
N ALA A 149 -8.09 10.72 23.10
CA ALA A 149 -8.48 11.97 22.48
C ALA A 149 -9.44 11.80 21.27
N GLY A 150 -9.83 10.57 20.92
CA GLY A 150 -10.77 10.28 19.85
C GLY A 150 -10.19 10.49 18.44
N TRP A 151 -8.86 10.33 18.26
CA TRP A 151 -8.26 10.37 16.93
C TRP A 151 -8.66 9.13 16.13
N ALA A 152 -8.73 9.27 14.81
CA ALA A 152 -9.09 8.17 13.93
C ALA A 152 -8.10 6.97 14.04
N SER A 153 -8.61 5.76 13.80
CA SER A 153 -7.81 4.53 13.93
C SER A 153 -6.57 4.50 13.04
N PHE A 154 -6.48 5.32 12.00
CA PHE A 154 -5.26 5.43 11.19
C PHE A 154 -4.04 5.98 11.97
N TRP A 155 -4.25 6.56 13.16
CA TRP A 155 -3.21 7.00 14.09
C TRP A 155 -2.76 5.91 15.07
N HIS A 156 -3.39 4.71 15.04
CA HIS A 156 -3.09 3.61 15.94
C HIS A 156 -1.97 2.74 15.33
N TYR A 157 -0.71 3.20 15.47
CA TYR A 157 0.43 2.58 14.81
C TYR A 157 0.73 1.16 15.31
N ILE A 158 0.52 0.90 16.59
CA ILE A 158 0.72 -0.43 17.19
C ILE A 158 -0.52 -1.29 16.97
N GLY A 159 -1.69 -0.81 17.38
CA GLY A 159 -2.92 -1.58 17.32
C GLY A 159 -3.29 -2.09 15.92
N LEU A 160 -3.05 -1.29 14.88
CA LEU A 160 -3.26 -1.71 13.49
C LEU A 160 -2.34 -2.85 13.03
N GLY A 161 -1.27 -3.15 13.78
CA GLY A 161 -0.33 -4.23 13.50
C GLY A 161 -0.54 -5.48 14.36
N GLN A 162 -1.48 -5.47 15.28
CA GLN A 162 -1.82 -6.63 16.14
C GLN A 162 -2.82 -7.54 15.41
N TYR A 163 -2.30 -8.30 14.45
CA TYR A 163 -3.11 -9.11 13.55
C TYR A 163 -3.66 -10.38 14.19
N GLY A 164 -2.96 -10.94 15.20
CA GLY A 164 -3.41 -12.12 15.92
C GLY A 164 -4.77 -11.89 16.55
N GLU A 165 -4.92 -10.80 17.33
CA GLU A 165 -6.20 -10.42 17.94
C GLU A 165 -7.29 -10.10 16.91
N GLN A 166 -6.92 -9.43 15.80
CA GLN A 166 -7.84 -9.05 14.75
C GLN A 166 -8.38 -10.28 14.01
N LEU A 167 -7.51 -11.23 13.66
CA LEU A 167 -7.89 -12.44 12.95
C LEU A 167 -8.61 -13.43 13.85
N GLU A 168 -8.21 -13.57 15.12
CA GLU A 168 -8.95 -14.35 16.09
C GLU A 168 -10.41 -13.86 16.18
N CYS A 169 -10.61 -12.55 16.31
CA CYS A 169 -11.95 -11.96 16.31
C CYS A 169 -12.68 -12.20 14.97
N LEU A 170 -11.99 -12.05 13.82
CA LEU A 170 -12.59 -12.26 12.51
C LEU A 170 -13.09 -13.70 12.33
N PHE A 171 -12.31 -14.68 12.75
CA PHE A 171 -12.69 -16.10 12.64
C PHE A 171 -13.81 -16.53 13.61
N THR A 172 -14.16 -15.70 14.61
CA THR A 172 -15.42 -15.93 15.37
C THR A 172 -16.66 -15.55 14.56
N LEU A 173 -16.51 -14.70 13.54
CA LEU A 173 -17.62 -14.19 12.73
C LEU A 173 -17.73 -14.88 11.37
N PHE A 174 -16.60 -15.25 10.77
CA PHE A 174 -16.53 -15.83 9.44
C PHE A 174 -15.81 -17.16 9.45
N PRO A 175 -16.31 -18.19 8.76
CA PRO A 175 -15.61 -19.46 8.63
C PRO A 175 -14.32 -19.28 7.82
N PRO A 176 -13.29 -20.12 8.09
CA PRO A 176 -11.98 -19.99 7.41
C PRO A 176 -12.06 -19.99 5.89
N GLU A 177 -13.02 -20.70 5.30
CA GLU A 177 -13.20 -20.81 3.84
C GLU A 177 -13.64 -19.49 3.20
N GLN A 178 -14.13 -18.54 3.99
CA GLN A 178 -14.50 -17.19 3.52
C GLN A 178 -13.38 -16.17 3.70
N VAL A 179 -12.24 -16.54 4.32
CA VAL A 179 -11.15 -15.60 4.64
C VAL A 179 -9.84 -16.08 4.01
N LEU A 180 -9.28 -15.28 3.13
CA LEU A 180 -7.94 -15.49 2.60
C LEU A 180 -6.96 -14.53 3.26
N VAL A 181 -5.98 -15.07 3.98
CA VAL A 181 -4.88 -14.28 4.56
C VAL A 181 -3.63 -14.45 3.72
N LEU A 182 -3.00 -13.34 3.35
CA LEU A 182 -1.83 -13.29 2.48
C LEU A 182 -0.70 -12.52 3.17
N ARG A 183 0.53 -12.92 2.95
CA ARG A 183 1.71 -12.16 3.39
C ARG A 183 2.09 -11.14 2.32
N TYR A 184 2.23 -9.87 2.71
CA TYR A 184 2.68 -8.79 1.81
C TYR A 184 3.97 -9.15 1.06
N ARG A 185 4.88 -9.87 1.72
CA ARG A 185 6.14 -10.29 1.14
C ARG A 185 5.94 -11.17 -0.09
N LEU A 186 5.01 -12.12 -0.03
CA LEU A 186 4.68 -13.00 -1.17
C LEU A 186 4.08 -12.21 -2.33
N MET A 187 3.26 -11.20 -2.06
CA MET A 187 2.76 -10.31 -3.11
C MET A 187 3.88 -9.57 -3.87
N VAL A 188 5.01 -9.33 -3.21
CA VAL A 188 6.17 -8.63 -3.80
C VAL A 188 7.10 -9.62 -4.50
N ASP A 189 7.41 -10.73 -3.86
CA ASP A 189 8.41 -11.70 -4.31
C ASP A 189 7.82 -12.67 -5.36
N GLU A 190 6.55 -13.07 -5.20
CA GLU A 190 5.84 -14.05 -6.02
C GLU A 190 4.47 -13.54 -6.49
N PRO A 191 4.42 -12.39 -7.19
CA PRO A 191 3.17 -11.68 -7.48
C PRO A 191 2.19 -12.50 -8.32
N ALA A 192 2.65 -13.24 -9.32
CA ALA A 192 1.78 -14.04 -10.18
C ALA A 192 1.10 -15.18 -9.40
N GLN A 193 1.86 -15.92 -8.60
CA GLN A 193 1.33 -17.00 -7.77
C GLN A 193 0.34 -16.50 -6.73
N THR A 194 0.65 -15.37 -6.08
CA THR A 194 -0.25 -14.75 -5.09
C THR A 194 -1.56 -14.28 -5.72
N LEU A 195 -1.49 -13.72 -6.93
CA LEU A 195 -2.68 -13.29 -7.67
C LEU A 195 -3.53 -14.49 -8.12
N ASP A 196 -2.90 -15.58 -8.53
CA ASP A 196 -3.60 -16.83 -8.87
C ASP A 196 -4.29 -17.45 -7.65
N GLN A 197 -3.66 -17.39 -6.48
CA GLN A 197 -4.28 -17.81 -5.22
C GLN A 197 -5.53 -16.98 -4.89
N ILE A 198 -5.48 -15.67 -5.10
CA ILE A 198 -6.65 -14.79 -4.94
C ILE A 198 -7.74 -15.13 -5.95
N CYS A 199 -7.39 -15.32 -7.22
CA CYS A 199 -8.36 -15.67 -8.27
C CYS A 199 -9.03 -17.02 -7.99
N ALA A 200 -8.25 -18.03 -7.58
CA ALA A 200 -8.77 -19.34 -7.19
C ALA A 200 -9.71 -19.23 -5.97
N PHE A 201 -9.32 -18.47 -4.95
CA PHE A 201 -10.15 -18.19 -3.78
C PHE A 201 -11.46 -17.49 -4.16
N LEU A 202 -11.43 -16.55 -5.07
CA LEU A 202 -12.63 -15.87 -5.59
C LEU A 202 -13.43 -16.71 -6.58
N GLY A 203 -12.89 -17.84 -7.06
CA GLY A 203 -13.54 -18.71 -8.05
C GLY A 203 -13.59 -18.09 -9.44
N VAL A 204 -12.61 -17.26 -9.79
CA VAL A 204 -12.43 -16.67 -11.12
C VAL A 204 -11.21 -17.26 -11.82
N GLN A 205 -11.06 -17.02 -13.12
CA GLN A 205 -9.99 -17.57 -13.95
C GLN A 205 -8.59 -17.18 -13.41
N THR A 206 -7.73 -18.15 -13.20
CA THR A 206 -6.30 -17.95 -12.88
C THR A 206 -5.45 -17.69 -14.13
N GLY A 207 -4.20 -17.24 -13.95
CA GLY A 207 -3.26 -16.99 -15.06
C GLY A 207 -3.51 -15.69 -15.83
N VAL A 208 -4.51 -14.90 -15.43
CA VAL A 208 -4.87 -13.63 -16.12
C VAL A 208 -4.02 -12.48 -15.63
N LEU A 209 -3.71 -12.45 -14.33
CA LEU A 209 -2.96 -11.38 -13.68
C LEU A 209 -1.51 -11.85 -13.44
N THR A 210 -0.54 -11.21 -14.10
CA THR A 210 0.86 -11.68 -14.09
C THR A 210 1.80 -10.88 -13.20
N GLY A 211 1.35 -9.79 -12.58
CA GLY A 211 2.21 -8.98 -11.72
C GLY A 211 1.51 -7.81 -11.06
N MET A 212 2.08 -7.39 -9.97
CA MET A 212 1.62 -6.19 -9.25
C MET A 212 2.04 -4.93 -9.99
N PRO A 213 1.17 -3.94 -10.14
CA PRO A 213 1.57 -2.65 -10.66
C PRO A 213 2.65 -2.07 -9.73
N ARG A 214 3.78 -1.67 -10.32
CA ARG A 214 4.81 -0.94 -9.59
C ARG A 214 4.28 0.47 -9.30
N TYR A 215 3.54 0.62 -8.23
CA TYR A 215 3.34 1.94 -7.65
C TYR A 215 4.67 2.34 -7.02
N ASN A 216 5.46 3.11 -7.77
CA ASN A 216 6.61 3.78 -7.19
C ASN A 216 6.10 4.66 -6.07
N VAL A 217 6.50 4.33 -4.86
CA VAL A 217 6.18 5.03 -3.61
C VAL A 217 6.68 6.49 -3.63
N THR A 218 7.29 6.92 -4.72
CA THR A 218 8.02 8.19 -4.87
C THR A 218 7.33 9.27 -5.71
N SER A 219 6.15 9.06 -6.31
CA SER A 219 5.68 10.06 -7.28
C SER A 219 4.23 10.53 -7.22
N HIS A 220 3.44 10.13 -6.22
CA HIS A 220 2.16 10.78 -6.02
C HIS A 220 2.01 11.22 -4.58
N PRO A 221 1.77 12.53 -4.32
CA PRO A 221 1.14 12.96 -3.11
C PRO A 221 -0.32 12.48 -3.16
N GLU A 222 -0.56 11.20 -2.85
CA GLU A 222 -1.87 10.76 -2.36
C GLU A 222 -2.06 11.28 -0.94
N SER A 223 -1.68 12.52 -0.67
CA SER A 223 -2.25 13.26 0.42
C SER A 223 -3.61 13.71 -0.08
N THR A 224 -4.64 13.06 0.40
CA THR A 224 -6.03 13.40 0.19
C THR A 224 -6.29 14.91 0.39
N LEU A 225 -5.52 15.56 1.24
CA LEU A 225 -5.50 17.02 1.46
C LEU A 225 -4.92 17.78 0.26
N ALA A 226 -3.77 17.37 -0.27
CA ALA A 226 -3.16 18.07 -1.41
C ALA A 226 -4.01 17.87 -2.67
N HIS A 227 -4.52 16.64 -2.91
CA HIS A 227 -5.43 16.37 -4.01
C HIS A 227 -6.76 17.14 -3.89
N ARG A 228 -7.29 17.33 -2.68
CA ARG A 228 -8.53 18.08 -2.45
C ARG A 228 -8.34 19.56 -2.54
N VAL A 229 -7.25 20.11 -2.01
CA VAL A 229 -6.93 21.53 -2.20
C VAL A 229 -6.71 21.80 -3.69
N VAL A 230 -6.01 20.90 -4.41
CA VAL A 230 -5.85 21.00 -5.87
C VAL A 230 -7.18 20.79 -6.59
N SER A 231 -8.00 19.80 -6.23
CA SER A 231 -9.30 19.58 -6.88
C SER A 231 -10.34 20.65 -6.52
N LEU A 232 -10.29 21.21 -5.31
CA LEU A 232 -11.12 22.38 -4.95
C LEU A 232 -10.67 23.64 -5.72
N ALA A 233 -9.36 23.86 -5.83
CA ALA A 233 -8.79 24.93 -6.62
C ALA A 233 -9.06 24.75 -8.13
N GLN A 234 -9.04 23.52 -8.64
CA GLN A 234 -9.42 23.20 -10.02
C GLN A 234 -10.92 23.42 -10.28
N ARG A 235 -11.80 23.05 -9.34
CA ARG A 235 -13.25 23.33 -9.42
C ARG A 235 -13.54 24.81 -9.30
N ALA A 236 -12.88 25.52 -8.39
CA ALA A 236 -12.97 26.97 -8.30
C ALA A 236 -12.38 27.66 -9.55
N GLY A 237 -11.26 27.15 -10.07
CA GLY A 237 -10.61 27.65 -11.27
C GLY A 237 -11.43 27.42 -12.55
N SER A 238 -12.16 26.30 -12.66
CA SER A 238 -13.09 26.08 -13.79
C SER A 238 -14.33 26.98 -13.73
N ALA A 239 -14.80 27.29 -12.53
CA ALA A 239 -15.91 28.23 -12.34
C ALA A 239 -15.51 29.70 -12.57
N VAL A 240 -14.25 30.05 -12.33
CA VAL A 240 -13.68 31.40 -12.56
C VAL A 240 -13.12 31.53 -13.97
N GLY A 241 -12.51 30.48 -14.52
CA GLY A 241 -11.93 30.48 -15.89
C GLY A 241 -12.96 30.62 -17.00
N SER A 242 -14.24 30.28 -16.73
CA SER A 242 -15.35 30.56 -17.63
C SER A 242 -15.71 32.06 -17.68
N ARG A 243 -15.17 32.89 -16.78
CA ARG A 243 -15.45 34.33 -16.69
C ARG A 243 -14.25 35.23 -17.00
N VAL A 244 -13.03 34.67 -17.08
CA VAL A 244 -11.80 35.43 -17.32
C VAL A 244 -10.95 34.69 -18.37
N PRO A 245 -10.91 35.15 -19.63
CA PRO A 245 -10.08 34.57 -20.68
C PRO A 245 -8.58 34.70 -20.31
N GLY A 246 -7.88 33.56 -20.32
CA GLY A 246 -6.43 33.48 -20.04
C GLY A 246 -6.01 32.92 -18.69
N LEU A 247 -6.92 32.68 -17.74
CA LEU A 247 -6.62 32.00 -16.48
C LEU A 247 -6.89 30.51 -16.64
N THR A 248 -5.83 29.69 -16.76
CA THR A 248 -5.97 28.24 -16.78
C THR A 248 -5.83 27.66 -15.37
N ALA A 249 -6.51 26.54 -15.08
CA ALA A 249 -6.40 25.85 -13.80
C ALA A 249 -4.93 25.56 -13.43
N ALA A 250 -4.07 25.30 -14.41
CA ALA A 250 -2.64 25.05 -14.23
C ALA A 250 -1.86 26.27 -13.70
N THR A 251 -2.28 27.51 -14.03
CA THR A 251 -1.64 28.74 -13.53
C THR A 251 -1.96 29.01 -12.06
N LEU A 252 -3.11 28.53 -11.58
CA LEU A 252 -3.54 28.72 -10.19
C LEU A 252 -3.02 27.60 -9.27
N THR A 253 -2.86 26.38 -9.78
CA THR A 253 -2.42 25.23 -8.97
C THR A 253 -0.90 25.05 -8.92
N GLY A 254 -0.17 25.50 -9.92
CA GLY A 254 1.29 25.31 -10.01
C GLY A 254 2.12 25.91 -8.85
N PRO A 255 1.79 27.10 -8.31
CA PRO A 255 2.46 27.62 -7.11
C PRO A 255 2.15 26.81 -5.86
N LEU A 256 0.90 26.33 -5.72
CA LEU A 256 0.44 25.52 -4.59
C LEU A 256 1.04 24.11 -4.62
N GLU A 257 1.10 23.48 -5.79
CA GLU A 257 1.77 22.17 -5.98
C GLU A 257 3.26 22.27 -5.65
N ARG A 258 3.94 23.34 -6.09
CA ARG A 258 5.34 23.61 -5.74
C ARG A 258 5.55 23.89 -4.25
N PHE A 259 4.60 24.57 -3.60
CA PHE A 259 4.62 24.80 -2.16
C PHE A 259 4.45 23.48 -1.39
N LEU A 260 3.51 22.63 -1.78
CA LEU A 260 3.27 21.32 -1.18
C LEU A 260 4.44 20.36 -1.42
N GLN A 261 5.07 20.36 -2.60
CA GLN A 261 6.28 19.58 -2.90
C GLN A 261 7.49 20.05 -2.09
N ARG A 262 7.65 21.36 -1.84
CA ARG A 262 8.73 21.92 -1.02
C ARG A 262 8.57 21.62 0.48
N HIS A 263 7.37 21.31 0.93
CA HIS A 263 7.06 21.01 2.33
C HIS A 263 6.83 19.53 2.58
N SER A 264 6.99 18.66 1.56
CA SER A 264 7.02 17.22 1.79
C SER A 264 8.30 16.86 2.55
N ARG A 265 8.12 16.37 3.77
CA ARG A 265 9.24 15.95 4.63
C ARG A 265 9.89 14.70 4.04
N GLU A 266 11.21 14.67 4.09
CA GLU A 266 11.99 13.55 3.57
C GLU A 266 11.67 12.24 4.32
N ARG A 267 11.53 11.15 3.60
CA ARG A 267 11.25 9.84 4.19
C ARG A 267 12.48 9.32 4.89
N GLN A 268 12.35 9.04 6.16
CA GLN A 268 13.41 8.40 6.94
C GLN A 268 13.27 6.88 6.82
N PRO A 269 14.35 6.14 6.54
CA PRO A 269 14.31 4.68 6.59
C PRO A 269 14.11 4.20 8.04
N LEU A 270 13.44 3.06 8.20
CA LEU A 270 13.36 2.40 9.51
C LEU A 270 14.76 1.96 9.93
N SER A 271 15.22 2.45 11.09
CA SER A 271 16.50 2.03 11.64
C SER A 271 16.37 0.70 12.38
N TRP A 272 17.52 0.04 12.56
CA TRP A 272 17.58 -1.21 13.32
C TRP A 272 17.21 -0.99 14.80
N GLU A 273 17.68 0.08 15.38
CA GLU A 273 17.41 0.46 16.78
C GLU A 273 15.92 0.69 17.00
N GLN A 274 15.27 1.46 16.14
CA GLN A 274 13.82 1.69 16.19
C GLN A 274 13.03 0.38 16.08
N ARG A 275 13.48 -0.53 15.21
CA ARG A 275 12.87 -1.84 15.09
C ARG A 275 12.99 -2.64 16.38
N GLN A 276 14.18 -2.72 16.96
CA GLN A 276 14.43 -3.44 18.20
C GLN A 276 13.63 -2.90 19.39
N GLU A 277 13.44 -1.59 19.45
CA GLU A 277 12.67 -0.94 20.51
C GLU A 277 11.16 -1.22 20.40
N LEU A 278 10.62 -1.34 19.17
CA LEU A 278 9.20 -1.53 18.95
C LEU A 278 8.78 -3.00 18.81
N LEU A 279 9.66 -3.89 18.39
CA LEU A 279 9.35 -5.30 18.16
C LEU A 279 8.69 -6.00 19.36
N PRO A 280 9.16 -5.80 20.62
CA PRO A 280 8.55 -6.42 21.79
C PRO A 280 7.06 -6.09 21.97
N ARG A 281 6.58 -5.00 21.40
CA ARG A 281 5.16 -4.62 21.44
C ARG A 281 4.27 -5.49 20.54
N PHE A 282 4.86 -6.28 19.66
CA PHE A 282 4.15 -7.14 18.71
C PHE A 282 4.38 -8.64 18.95
N GLU A 283 5.41 -9.03 19.73
CA GLU A 283 5.84 -10.43 19.85
C GLU A 283 4.70 -11.35 20.30
N SER A 284 3.96 -10.98 21.35
CA SER A 284 2.85 -11.79 21.86
C SER A 284 1.70 -11.93 20.83
N ASP A 285 1.46 -10.89 20.02
CA ASP A 285 0.45 -10.93 18.98
C ASP A 285 0.93 -11.72 17.75
N ILE A 286 2.22 -11.67 17.43
CA ILE A 286 2.83 -12.53 16.39
C ILE A 286 2.69 -14.00 16.77
N GLU A 287 2.95 -14.38 18.04
CA GLU A 287 2.73 -15.74 18.53
C GLU A 287 1.24 -16.14 18.45
N LEU A 288 0.33 -15.22 18.75
CA LEU A 288 -1.11 -15.47 18.57
C LEU A 288 -1.44 -15.66 17.09
N LEU A 289 -0.90 -14.82 16.19
CA LEU A 289 -1.08 -14.94 14.76
C LEU A 289 -0.62 -16.31 14.23
N GLU A 290 0.55 -16.79 14.68
CA GLU A 290 1.06 -18.12 14.33
C GLU A 290 0.09 -19.22 14.75
N ARG A 291 -0.47 -19.14 15.97
CA ARG A 291 -1.46 -20.11 16.44
C ARG A 291 -2.76 -20.05 15.65
N VAL A 292 -3.24 -18.86 15.33
CA VAL A 292 -4.52 -18.66 14.62
C VAL A 292 -4.45 -19.15 13.18
N LEU A 293 -3.31 -18.94 12.50
CA LEU A 293 -3.13 -19.31 11.09
C LEU A 293 -2.47 -20.68 10.90
N GLY A 294 -1.78 -21.21 11.90
CA GLY A 294 -0.94 -22.39 11.76
C GLY A 294 0.29 -22.17 10.86
N GLU A 295 0.73 -20.92 10.73
CA GLU A 295 1.86 -20.49 9.89
C GLU A 295 3.00 -19.93 10.74
N ASP A 296 4.22 -19.98 10.22
CA ASP A 296 5.44 -19.48 10.88
C ASP A 296 5.71 -18.01 10.47
N PHE A 297 5.83 -17.12 11.45
CA PHE A 297 6.16 -15.71 11.28
C PHE A 297 7.48 -15.32 11.98
N ARG A 298 8.35 -16.28 12.29
CA ARG A 298 9.65 -16.03 12.95
C ARG A 298 10.54 -15.08 12.14
N ASP A 299 10.38 -15.00 10.83
CA ASP A 299 11.09 -14.02 9.99
C ASP A 299 10.78 -12.57 10.36
N TRP A 300 9.71 -12.30 11.10
CA TRP A 300 9.39 -10.97 11.63
C TRP A 300 10.08 -10.67 12.96
N VAL A 301 10.42 -11.70 13.71
CA VAL A 301 11.04 -11.58 15.05
C VAL A 301 12.56 -11.70 14.98
N GLN A 302 13.07 -12.58 14.12
CA GLN A 302 14.50 -12.83 13.98
C GLN A 302 15.21 -11.73 13.19
N PRO A 303 16.46 -11.37 13.54
CA PRO A 303 17.26 -10.47 12.73
C PRO A 303 17.46 -11.06 11.34
N ARG A 304 17.08 -10.33 10.31
CA ARG A 304 17.49 -10.69 8.95
C ARG A 304 18.99 -10.52 8.87
N GLU A 305 19.74 -11.59 8.73
CA GLU A 305 21.11 -11.52 8.20
C GLU A 305 21.02 -10.76 6.87
N ARG A 306 21.66 -9.60 6.82
CA ARG A 306 21.83 -8.89 5.56
C ARG A 306 22.60 -9.85 4.66
N SER A 307 21.96 -10.47 3.71
CA SER A 307 22.63 -11.10 2.58
C SER A 307 23.48 -10.01 1.92
N GLY A 308 24.77 -10.06 2.23
CA GLY A 308 25.74 -9.05 1.92
C GLY A 308 25.93 -8.92 0.42
N GLY A 309 25.36 -7.90 -0.15
CA GLY A 309 25.92 -7.27 -1.33
C GLY A 309 27.09 -6.38 -0.89
N MET A 310 28.24 -6.98 -0.65
CA MET A 310 29.49 -6.23 -0.56
C MET A 310 29.78 -5.63 -1.94
N VAL A 311 29.36 -4.40 -2.16
CA VAL A 311 30.02 -3.55 -3.13
C VAL A 311 31.37 -3.21 -2.51
N GLY A 312 32.38 -3.96 -2.93
CA GLY A 312 33.76 -3.79 -2.48
C GLY A 312 34.24 -2.35 -2.75
N ALA A 313 34.41 -1.58 -1.71
CA ALA A 313 35.26 -0.42 -1.73
C ALA A 313 36.68 -0.93 -1.96
N ARG A 314 37.26 -0.73 -3.15
CA ARG A 314 38.67 -0.89 -3.40
C ARG A 314 39.44 0.08 -2.53
N PRO A 315 40.42 -0.38 -1.73
CA PRO A 315 41.33 0.54 -1.05
C PRO A 315 42.20 1.24 -2.11
N ALA A 316 42.29 2.55 -1.99
CA ALA A 316 43.25 3.35 -2.75
C ALA A 316 44.66 2.88 -2.47
N GLY A 317 45.27 2.22 -3.42
CA GLY A 317 46.70 1.79 -3.36
C GLY A 317 47.60 2.96 -3.60
N GLN A 318 48.54 3.09 -2.69
CA GLN A 318 49.69 4.00 -2.70
C GLN A 318 50.52 3.84 -3.96
N GLY A 319 50.90 4.99 -4.53
CA GLY A 319 51.84 5.06 -5.63
C GLY A 319 53.25 4.61 -5.24
N GLN A 320 53.84 3.79 -6.10
CA GLN A 320 55.27 3.71 -6.24
C GLN A 320 55.66 3.79 -7.70
N ALA A 321 56.38 4.86 -7.99
CA ALA A 321 57.10 5.08 -9.24
C ALA A 321 58.21 4.07 -9.41
N ARG A 322 58.36 3.46 -10.59
CA ARG A 322 59.65 2.99 -11.09
C ARG A 322 59.73 3.10 -12.62
N ASN A 323 60.72 3.88 -13.01
CA ASN A 323 61.30 4.05 -14.32
C ASN A 323 61.71 2.76 -15.02
N GLY A 324 61.68 2.76 -16.38
CA GLY A 324 62.65 2.01 -17.12
C GLY A 324 62.27 1.50 -18.52
N ARG A 325 62.62 2.29 -19.55
CA ARG A 325 63.22 1.91 -20.84
C ARG A 325 62.43 1.02 -21.86
N ARG A 326 62.11 1.68 -22.96
CA ARG A 326 62.31 1.39 -24.39
C ARG A 326 62.60 -0.06 -24.81
N ALA A 327 61.81 -0.57 -25.76
CA ALA A 327 62.35 -1.14 -27.03
C ALA A 327 61.26 -1.18 -28.14
N ARG A 328 61.72 -0.87 -29.32
CA ARG A 328 61.00 -0.75 -30.59
C ARG A 328 60.81 -2.13 -31.26
N GLY A 329 59.80 -2.29 -32.13
CA GLY A 329 59.76 -3.37 -33.11
C GLY A 329 58.40 -3.45 -33.79
N ARG A 330 58.26 -2.75 -34.86
CA ARG A 330 57.83 -3.05 -36.22
C ARG A 330 56.75 -4.12 -36.39
N GLY A 331 55.66 -3.72 -37.06
CA GLY A 331 54.71 -4.59 -37.80
C GLY A 331 55.29 -5.18 -39.08
N PRO A 332 54.57 -5.62 -40.09
CA PRO A 332 53.16 -5.45 -40.47
C PRO A 332 52.55 -6.70 -41.17
N GLY A 333 51.34 -6.61 -41.66
CA GLY A 333 50.79 -7.41 -42.78
C GLY A 333 49.56 -8.19 -42.39
N ALA A 334 48.45 -7.85 -42.78
CA ALA A 334 47.75 -7.78 -44.08
C ALA A 334 46.88 -9.03 -44.34
N ARG A 335 45.67 -8.72 -44.65
CA ARG A 335 44.73 -9.33 -45.61
C ARG A 335 43.51 -10.09 -45.06
N ASP A 336 42.41 -9.39 -45.15
CA ASP A 336 41.12 -9.89 -45.64
C ASP A 336 41.23 -10.54 -47.03
N PRO A 337 40.36 -11.43 -47.55
CA PRO A 337 38.96 -11.12 -47.79
C PRO A 337 37.96 -12.31 -47.95
N GLN A 338 36.68 -11.93 -48.00
CA GLN A 338 35.58 -12.52 -48.82
C GLN A 338 34.96 -13.84 -48.35
N ALA A 339 33.69 -13.88 -48.13
CA ALA A 339 32.45 -13.64 -48.90
C ALA A 339 31.77 -14.94 -49.32
N LYS A 340 30.47 -14.87 -49.37
CA LYS A 340 29.45 -15.74 -50.02
C LYS A 340 28.83 -16.79 -49.12
N ASP A 341 27.58 -16.83 -48.94
CA ASP A 341 26.34 -16.60 -49.74
C ASP A 341 25.53 -17.89 -49.77
N LEU A 342 24.23 -17.73 -49.84
CA LEU A 342 23.19 -18.69 -50.24
C LEU A 342 22.62 -19.59 -49.12
N SER A 343 21.44 -19.40 -48.77
CA SER A 343 20.09 -19.46 -49.38
C SER A 343 19.37 -20.76 -49.07
N GLU A 344 18.13 -20.57 -48.75
CA GLU A 344 16.95 -21.38 -49.08
C GLU A 344 16.60 -22.63 -48.26
N ALA A 345 15.43 -22.55 -47.79
CA ALA A 345 14.22 -23.32 -48.07
C ALA A 345 13.86 -24.42 -47.04
N ARG A 346 12.87 -24.23 -46.37
CA ARG A 346 11.47 -24.74 -46.37
C ARG A 346 10.77 -24.42 -45.09
#